data_6a6d16ce41b390e31e00a0907e80b5d1
#
_entry.id   6a6d16ce41b390e31e00a0907e80b5d1
#
_cell.length_a   1.000
_cell.length_b   1.000
_cell.length_c   1.000
_cell.angle_alpha   90.00
_cell.angle_beta   90.00
_cell.angle_gamma   90.00
#
_symmetry.space_group_name_H-M   'P 1'
#
loop_
_entity.id
_entity.type
_entity.pdbx_description
1 polymer ?
#
loop_
_entity_poly.entity_id
_entity_poly.type
_entity_poly.pdbx_seq_one_letter_code
_entity_poly.pdbx_strand_id
1 'polypeptide(L)'
;MIEVGSARIDERGNANWGKAGDQNSREVATEPYYKHRLGWYLLRPKEAAVARKIGLAMVEACLNHNIGYDQSERYGIINCLKKYGRIAKINEPTEADCSSLVRACCIQAGINVGDFNTSSEVSVLEKTGAFNKAVVVTNDTKLCAGDVLVTKIKGHTVIVTEGYPREDEKPTAKPKPDKAAGKAKKSIEEVAREIITGKWGNNPERKNKLIKAGYVPAEVQAVVNKLLK
;
A
#
# COMPACT_ATOMS: atom_id res chain seq x y z
N MET A 1 -9.50 -12.52 2.35
CA MET A 1 -10.07 -11.70 1.24
C MET A 1 -8.90 -10.97 0.60
N ILE A 2 -8.88 -10.78 -0.71
CA ILE A 2 -7.81 -10.00 -1.36
C ILE A 2 -8.33 -8.57 -1.50
N GLU A 3 -7.54 -7.59 -1.05
CA GLU A 3 -7.82 -6.15 -1.19
C GLU A 3 -6.72 -5.47 -2.00
N VAL A 4 -7.09 -4.45 -2.75
CA VAL A 4 -6.17 -3.59 -3.51
C VAL A 4 -6.41 -2.13 -3.14
N GLY A 5 -5.36 -1.31 -3.21
CA GLY A 5 -5.44 0.14 -3.02
C GLY A 5 -4.98 0.88 -4.25
N SER A 6 -5.57 2.01 -4.54
CA SER A 6 -5.19 2.89 -5.65
C SER A 6 -5.78 4.30 -5.52
N ALA A 7 -5.22 5.24 -6.28
CA ALA A 7 -5.86 6.50 -6.65
C ALA A 7 -6.68 6.26 -7.92
N ARG A 8 -7.94 6.68 -7.97
CA ARG A 8 -8.90 6.18 -8.98
C ARG A 8 -9.59 7.25 -9.81
N ILE A 9 -10.26 8.17 -9.16
CA ILE A 9 -11.12 9.18 -9.80
C ILE A 9 -11.39 10.31 -8.80
N ASP A 10 -11.60 11.53 -9.28
CA ASP A 10 -11.89 12.68 -8.43
C ASP A 10 -13.28 12.61 -7.76
N GLU A 11 -13.59 13.58 -6.91
CA GLU A 11 -14.86 13.68 -6.17
C GLU A 11 -16.10 13.78 -7.07
N ARG A 12 -15.90 14.18 -8.34
CA ARG A 12 -16.96 14.36 -9.35
C ARG A 12 -17.08 13.19 -10.31
N GLY A 13 -16.21 12.19 -10.19
CA GLY A 13 -16.11 11.08 -11.14
C GLY A 13 -15.38 11.43 -12.43
N ASN A 14 -14.51 12.47 -12.43
CA ASN A 14 -13.67 12.86 -13.55
C ASN A 14 -12.22 12.46 -13.34
N ALA A 15 -11.47 12.37 -14.43
CA ALA A 15 -10.05 12.04 -14.37
C ALA A 15 -9.16 13.25 -14.02
N ASN A 16 -9.62 14.46 -14.29
CA ASN A 16 -8.83 15.70 -14.16
C ASN A 16 -9.62 16.81 -13.51
N TRP A 17 -8.88 17.75 -12.92
CA TRP A 17 -9.41 18.99 -12.37
C TRP A 17 -10.23 18.79 -11.09
N GLY A 18 -9.91 17.76 -10.31
CA GLY A 18 -10.41 17.55 -8.96
C GLY A 18 -9.96 18.68 -8.02
N LYS A 19 -10.49 18.69 -6.83
CA LYS A 19 -10.03 19.55 -5.75
C LYS A 19 -8.97 18.82 -4.95
N ALA A 20 -7.83 19.48 -4.67
CA ALA A 20 -6.74 18.88 -3.95
C ALA A 20 -7.16 18.27 -2.61
N GLY A 21 -6.68 17.06 -2.31
CA GLY A 21 -7.10 16.24 -1.19
C GLY A 21 -8.34 15.41 -1.49
N ASP A 22 -8.52 14.31 -0.78
CA ASP A 22 -9.67 13.41 -0.95
C ASP A 22 -10.94 14.04 -0.38
N GLN A 23 -11.86 14.45 -1.24
CA GLN A 23 -13.07 15.17 -0.88
C GLN A 23 -14.24 14.25 -0.49
N ASN A 24 -14.17 12.96 -0.83
CA ASN A 24 -15.28 12.02 -0.64
C ASN A 24 -14.88 10.70 0.05
N SER A 25 -13.64 10.58 0.51
CA SER A 25 -13.04 9.38 1.11
C SER A 25 -12.99 8.17 0.16
N ARG A 26 -12.97 8.41 -1.16
CA ARG A 26 -12.99 7.35 -2.19
C ARG A 26 -12.03 7.58 -3.35
N GLU A 27 -11.42 8.76 -3.43
CA GLU A 27 -10.48 9.11 -4.51
C GLU A 27 -9.23 8.26 -4.41
N VAL A 28 -8.72 8.08 -3.18
CA VAL A 28 -7.63 7.17 -2.85
C VAL A 28 -8.11 6.20 -1.77
N ALA A 29 -8.41 4.97 -2.16
CA ALA A 29 -9.04 4.02 -1.25
C ALA A 29 -8.68 2.57 -1.54
N THR A 30 -8.95 1.69 -0.57
CA THR A 30 -8.91 0.23 -0.78
C THR A 30 -10.26 -0.28 -1.25
N GLU A 31 -10.23 -1.37 -2.03
CA GLU A 31 -11.40 -2.10 -2.49
C GLU A 31 -11.10 -3.60 -2.63
N PRO A 32 -12.10 -4.47 -2.67
CA PRO A 32 -11.90 -5.87 -3.01
C PRO A 32 -11.22 -6.01 -4.38
N TYR A 33 -10.28 -6.95 -4.48
CA TYR A 33 -9.65 -7.26 -5.76
C TYR A 33 -10.69 -7.62 -6.84
N TYR A 34 -10.48 -7.11 -8.03
CA TYR A 34 -11.34 -7.34 -9.19
C TYR A 34 -10.53 -7.72 -10.44
N LYS A 35 -11.17 -8.45 -11.34
CA LYS A 35 -10.61 -8.75 -12.66
C LYS A 35 -10.83 -7.55 -13.58
N HIS A 36 -9.75 -6.83 -13.87
CA HIS A 36 -9.84 -5.73 -14.82
C HIS A 36 -10.05 -6.25 -16.24
N ARG A 37 -10.91 -5.57 -17.05
CA ARG A 37 -11.21 -5.98 -18.43
C ARG A 37 -9.98 -6.08 -19.35
N LEU A 38 -8.94 -5.30 -19.08
CA LEU A 38 -7.67 -5.31 -19.79
C LEU A 38 -6.70 -6.39 -19.28
N GLY A 39 -7.08 -7.14 -18.24
CA GLY A 39 -6.21 -8.08 -17.54
C GLY A 39 -5.09 -7.37 -16.77
N TRP A 40 -4.40 -8.11 -15.91
CA TRP A 40 -3.33 -7.62 -15.07
C TRP A 40 -2.00 -8.29 -15.41
N TYR A 41 -0.91 -7.50 -15.37
CA TYR A 41 0.43 -7.97 -15.09
C TYR A 41 0.67 -7.85 -13.59
N LEU A 42 1.33 -8.84 -13.01
CA LEU A 42 1.82 -8.86 -11.63
C LEU A 42 3.32 -8.55 -11.63
N LEU A 43 3.71 -7.53 -10.89
CA LEU A 43 5.09 -7.21 -10.52
C LEU A 43 5.26 -7.48 -9.02
N ARG A 44 5.93 -8.56 -8.66
CA ARG A 44 6.18 -8.95 -7.28
C ARG A 44 7.55 -8.45 -6.82
N PRO A 45 7.65 -7.67 -5.72
CA PRO A 45 8.94 -7.34 -5.11
C PRO A 45 9.70 -8.62 -4.73
N LYS A 46 11.01 -8.67 -5.01
CA LYS A 46 11.85 -9.83 -4.69
C LYS A 46 11.92 -10.09 -3.19
N GLU A 47 12.09 -9.00 -2.41
CA GLU A 47 12.25 -9.06 -0.96
C GLU A 47 10.90 -8.89 -0.25
N ALA A 48 10.53 -9.83 0.61
CA ALA A 48 9.30 -9.76 1.40
C ALA A 48 9.23 -8.49 2.26
N ALA A 49 10.36 -8.03 2.80
CA ALA A 49 10.43 -6.79 3.59
C ALA A 49 10.09 -5.55 2.75
N VAL A 50 10.50 -5.52 1.48
CA VAL A 50 10.18 -4.43 0.53
C VAL A 50 8.70 -4.49 0.17
N ALA A 51 8.16 -5.68 -0.11
CA ALA A 51 6.74 -5.87 -0.39
C ALA A 51 5.86 -5.35 0.76
N ARG A 52 6.19 -5.69 2.01
CA ARG A 52 5.47 -5.17 3.19
C ARG A 52 5.48 -3.65 3.27
N LYS A 53 6.63 -3.01 2.98
CA LYS A 53 6.73 -1.54 2.98
C LYS A 53 5.87 -0.91 1.88
N ILE A 54 5.84 -1.49 0.68
CA ILE A 54 5.02 -1.02 -0.44
C ILE A 54 3.54 -1.14 -0.09
N GLY A 55 3.09 -2.31 0.38
CA GLY A 55 1.70 -2.53 0.79
C GLY A 55 1.28 -1.58 1.92
N LEU A 56 2.14 -1.39 2.95
CA LEU A 56 1.88 -0.45 4.03
C LEU A 56 1.78 0.99 3.53
N ALA A 57 2.68 1.42 2.63
CA ALA A 57 2.66 2.76 2.06
C ALA A 57 1.34 3.04 1.31
N MET A 58 0.81 2.07 0.56
CA MET A 58 -0.49 2.18 -0.10
C MET A 58 -1.63 2.29 0.92
N VAL A 59 -1.61 1.48 1.98
CA VAL A 59 -2.62 1.59 3.04
C VAL A 59 -2.56 2.96 3.73
N GLU A 60 -1.35 3.48 3.99
CA GLU A 60 -1.17 4.84 4.52
C GLU A 60 -1.78 5.91 3.60
N ALA A 61 -1.60 5.78 2.28
CA ALA A 61 -2.19 6.68 1.31
C ALA A 61 -3.73 6.61 1.33
N CYS A 62 -4.29 5.41 1.31
CA CYS A 62 -5.74 5.20 1.35
C CYS A 62 -6.41 5.70 2.66
N LEU A 63 -5.64 5.91 3.72
CA LEU A 63 -6.13 6.44 5.00
C LEU A 63 -5.84 7.93 5.19
N ASN A 64 -5.08 8.54 4.29
CA ASN A 64 -4.71 9.94 4.38
C ASN A 64 -5.56 10.79 3.44
N HIS A 65 -6.65 11.34 3.96
CA HIS A 65 -7.59 12.18 3.20
C HIS A 65 -7.00 13.52 2.71
N ASN A 66 -5.73 13.83 3.00
CA ASN A 66 -5.04 14.92 2.31
C ASN A 66 -4.58 14.53 0.89
N ILE A 67 -4.70 13.26 0.49
CA ILE A 67 -4.27 12.78 -0.82
C ILE A 67 -5.52 12.49 -1.65
N GLY A 68 -5.77 13.32 -2.67
CA GLY A 68 -6.84 13.16 -3.64
C GLY A 68 -6.34 12.59 -4.97
N TYR A 69 -7.23 12.59 -5.96
CA TYR A 69 -6.94 12.10 -7.30
C TYR A 69 -7.00 13.22 -8.34
N ASP A 70 -5.90 13.39 -9.09
CA ASP A 70 -5.92 14.09 -10.39
C ASP A 70 -4.91 13.43 -11.34
N GLN A 71 -5.38 13.08 -12.55
CA GLN A 71 -4.53 12.43 -13.57
C GLN A 71 -3.41 13.34 -14.07
N SER A 72 -3.59 14.66 -14.00
CA SER A 72 -2.62 15.65 -14.44
C SER A 72 -1.61 16.01 -13.35
N GLU A 73 -1.95 15.86 -12.06
CA GLU A 73 -1.09 16.21 -10.94
C GLU A 73 -0.31 14.98 -10.45
N ARG A 74 0.86 14.78 -11.06
CA ARG A 74 1.67 13.58 -10.83
C ARG A 74 2.83 13.78 -9.84
N TYR A 75 3.14 15.04 -9.52
CA TYR A 75 4.29 15.38 -8.69
C TYR A 75 3.93 15.82 -7.27
N GLY A 76 2.67 16.19 -7.02
CA GLY A 76 2.21 16.64 -5.71
C GLY A 76 2.54 15.66 -4.60
N ILE A 77 2.12 14.40 -4.75
CA ILE A 77 2.41 13.34 -3.78
C ILE A 77 3.93 13.11 -3.58
N ILE A 78 4.73 13.22 -4.65
CA ILE A 78 6.18 13.02 -4.59
C ILE A 78 6.85 14.17 -3.82
N ASN A 79 6.41 15.41 -4.06
CA ASN A 79 6.92 16.59 -3.37
C ASN A 79 6.54 16.55 -1.88
N CYS A 80 5.30 16.19 -1.56
CA CYS A 80 4.86 16.00 -0.19
C CYS A 80 5.64 14.86 0.50
N LEU A 81 5.89 13.73 -0.17
CA LEU A 81 6.69 12.65 0.40
C LEU A 81 8.12 13.12 0.72
N LYS A 82 8.76 13.91 -0.14
CA LYS A 82 10.07 14.52 0.13
C LYS A 82 10.04 15.45 1.34
N LYS A 83 8.99 16.27 1.47
CA LYS A 83 8.82 17.25 2.55
C LYS A 83 8.56 16.57 3.90
N TYR A 84 7.67 15.58 3.95
CA TYR A 84 7.20 14.94 5.18
C TYR A 84 7.92 13.63 5.53
N GLY A 85 8.66 13.06 4.58
CA GLY A 85 9.42 11.82 4.74
C GLY A 85 8.59 10.53 4.82
N ARG A 86 7.24 10.65 4.89
CA ARG A 86 6.32 9.51 4.97
C ARG A 86 4.91 9.92 4.53
N ILE A 87 4.24 9.07 3.76
CA ILE A 87 2.89 9.29 3.24
C ILE A 87 1.88 9.53 4.37
N ALA A 88 1.93 8.77 5.46
CA ALA A 88 1.06 8.95 6.62
C ALA A 88 1.25 10.30 7.35
N LYS A 89 2.34 11.03 7.09
CA LYS A 89 2.63 12.33 7.72
C LYS A 89 2.24 13.53 6.86
N ILE A 90 1.82 13.31 5.63
CA ILE A 90 1.35 14.39 4.75
C ILE A 90 0.13 15.04 5.40
N ASN A 91 0.22 16.34 5.66
CA ASN A 91 -0.81 17.11 6.38
C ASN A 91 -1.27 18.36 5.59
N GLU A 92 -1.02 18.38 4.30
CA GLU A 92 -1.52 19.40 3.37
C GLU A 92 -2.20 18.72 2.19
N PRO A 93 -3.23 19.33 1.58
CA PRO A 93 -3.90 18.78 0.41
C PRO A 93 -2.92 18.60 -0.74
N THR A 94 -2.93 17.40 -1.34
CA THR A 94 -2.14 17.02 -2.51
C THR A 94 -2.91 16.01 -3.34
N GLU A 95 -2.39 15.69 -4.52
CA GLU A 95 -3.03 14.78 -5.45
C GLU A 95 -2.01 13.79 -6.04
N ALA A 96 -2.55 12.72 -6.58
CA ALA A 96 -1.80 11.70 -7.30
C ALA A 96 -2.69 11.05 -8.36
N ASP A 97 -2.10 10.61 -9.48
CA ASP A 97 -2.72 9.60 -10.32
C ASP A 97 -2.38 8.18 -9.80
N CYS A 98 -2.97 7.14 -10.41
CA CYS A 98 -2.72 5.77 -10.00
C CYS A 98 -1.22 5.39 -10.04
N SER A 99 -0.51 5.81 -11.08
CA SER A 99 0.91 5.46 -11.28
C SER A 99 1.85 6.29 -10.41
N SER A 100 1.59 7.57 -10.20
CA SER A 100 2.40 8.40 -9.31
C SER A 100 2.22 8.00 -7.84
N LEU A 101 1.05 7.51 -7.45
CA LEU A 101 0.85 6.94 -6.13
C LEU A 101 1.65 5.64 -5.93
N VAL A 102 1.64 4.73 -6.91
CA VAL A 102 2.50 3.52 -6.88
C VAL A 102 3.97 3.92 -6.78
N ARG A 103 4.39 4.92 -7.57
CA ARG A 103 5.75 5.48 -7.49
C ARG A 103 6.10 5.98 -6.09
N ALA A 104 5.21 6.74 -5.45
CA ALA A 104 5.41 7.23 -4.08
C ALA A 104 5.56 6.08 -3.09
N CYS A 105 4.74 5.02 -3.20
CA CYS A 105 4.84 3.82 -2.37
C CYS A 105 6.19 3.11 -2.55
N CYS A 106 6.68 2.99 -3.79
CA CYS A 106 7.99 2.42 -4.09
C CYS A 106 9.13 3.25 -3.48
N ILE A 107 9.09 4.59 -3.62
CA ILE A 107 10.08 5.50 -3.03
C ILE A 107 10.08 5.38 -1.51
N GLN A 108 8.92 5.38 -0.86
CA GLN A 108 8.82 5.19 0.60
C GLN A 108 9.36 3.83 1.04
N ALA A 109 9.23 2.80 0.23
CA ALA A 109 9.80 1.48 0.49
C ALA A 109 11.34 1.42 0.34
N GLY A 110 11.97 2.49 -0.15
CA GLY A 110 13.41 2.60 -0.36
C GLY A 110 13.87 2.21 -1.77
N ILE A 111 12.96 2.11 -2.74
CA ILE A 111 13.30 1.81 -4.13
C ILE A 111 13.58 3.12 -4.86
N ASN A 112 14.78 3.26 -5.41
CA ASN A 112 15.09 4.38 -6.32
C ASN A 112 14.43 4.14 -7.66
N VAL A 113 13.31 4.84 -7.94
CA VAL A 113 12.50 4.68 -9.13
C VAL A 113 12.22 6.03 -9.80
N GLY A 114 12.44 6.08 -11.12
CA GLY A 114 12.13 7.24 -11.94
C GLY A 114 10.62 7.45 -12.14
N ASP A 115 10.27 8.44 -12.94
CA ASP A 115 8.87 8.67 -13.31
C ASP A 115 8.39 7.62 -14.32
N PHE A 116 7.12 7.24 -14.21
CA PHE A 116 6.45 6.31 -15.12
C PHE A 116 4.94 6.55 -15.14
N ASN A 117 4.31 6.18 -16.21
CA ASN A 117 2.88 5.98 -16.30
C ASN A 117 2.58 4.49 -16.54
N THR A 118 1.33 4.09 -16.57
CA THR A 118 0.94 2.67 -16.71
C THR A 118 1.43 1.99 -18.00
N SER A 119 1.84 2.73 -19.04
CA SER A 119 2.42 2.12 -20.24
C SER A 119 3.91 1.82 -20.09
N SER A 120 4.63 2.51 -19.22
CA SER A 120 6.06 2.29 -18.97
C SER A 120 6.35 1.63 -17.61
N GLU A 121 5.36 1.53 -16.74
CA GLU A 121 5.50 1.08 -15.35
C GLU A 121 6.18 -0.28 -15.22
N VAL A 122 5.75 -1.28 -16.01
CA VAL A 122 6.36 -2.62 -16.00
C VAL A 122 7.87 -2.52 -16.27
N SER A 123 8.25 -1.85 -17.35
CA SER A 123 9.68 -1.77 -17.75
C SER A 123 10.51 -0.96 -16.74
N VAL A 124 9.93 0.08 -16.16
CA VAL A 124 10.63 0.93 -15.16
C VAL A 124 10.82 0.16 -13.86
N LEU A 125 9.79 -0.50 -13.34
CA LEU A 125 9.88 -1.27 -12.11
C LEU A 125 10.82 -2.46 -12.25
N GLU A 126 10.79 -3.20 -13.37
CA GLU A 126 11.74 -4.28 -13.63
C GLU A 126 13.20 -3.80 -13.67
N LYS A 127 13.46 -2.65 -14.30
CA LYS A 127 14.81 -2.06 -14.38
C LYS A 127 15.39 -1.66 -13.02
N THR A 128 14.57 -1.43 -12.00
CA THR A 128 15.07 -1.17 -10.64
C THR A 128 15.81 -2.36 -10.04
N GLY A 129 15.61 -3.57 -10.56
CA GLY A 129 16.13 -4.81 -10.00
C GLY A 129 15.41 -5.27 -8.72
N ALA A 130 14.50 -4.47 -8.16
CA ALA A 130 13.76 -4.79 -6.93
C ALA A 130 12.55 -5.71 -7.16
N PHE A 131 12.10 -5.84 -8.39
CA PHE A 131 10.96 -6.67 -8.77
C PHE A 131 11.36 -7.88 -9.59
N ASN A 132 10.58 -8.95 -9.51
CA ASN A 132 10.64 -10.06 -10.46
C ASN A 132 10.14 -9.61 -11.83
N LYS A 133 10.40 -10.40 -12.87
CA LYS A 133 9.79 -10.18 -14.19
C LYS A 133 8.27 -10.23 -14.07
N ALA A 134 7.60 -9.35 -14.79
CA ALA A 134 6.15 -9.30 -14.83
C ALA A 134 5.56 -10.62 -15.35
N VAL A 135 4.52 -11.10 -14.69
CA VAL A 135 3.77 -12.28 -15.10
C VAL A 135 2.29 -11.92 -15.28
N VAL A 136 1.62 -12.64 -16.18
CA VAL A 136 0.17 -12.46 -16.37
C VAL A 136 -0.58 -13.04 -15.18
N VAL A 137 -1.49 -12.26 -14.60
CA VAL A 137 -2.39 -12.74 -13.53
C VAL A 137 -3.43 -13.68 -14.13
N THR A 138 -3.54 -14.87 -13.56
CA THR A 138 -4.55 -15.90 -13.88
C THR A 138 -5.44 -16.15 -12.66
N ASN A 139 -6.41 -17.06 -12.78
CA ASN A 139 -7.27 -17.45 -11.64
C ASN A 139 -6.49 -18.13 -10.52
N ASP A 140 -5.38 -18.79 -10.86
CA ASP A 140 -4.54 -19.54 -9.90
C ASP A 140 -3.44 -18.68 -9.28
N THR A 141 -3.31 -17.41 -9.72
CA THR A 141 -2.28 -16.51 -9.20
C THR A 141 -2.60 -16.12 -7.76
N LYS A 142 -1.74 -16.52 -6.83
CA LYS A 142 -1.80 -16.07 -5.44
C LYS A 142 -1.22 -14.66 -5.34
N LEU A 143 -2.08 -13.68 -5.14
CA LEU A 143 -1.71 -12.29 -4.92
C LEU A 143 -1.35 -12.07 -3.45
N CYS A 144 -0.19 -11.44 -3.20
CA CYS A 144 0.34 -11.18 -1.86
C CYS A 144 0.41 -9.67 -1.59
N ALA A 145 0.33 -9.26 -0.33
CA ALA A 145 0.47 -7.85 0.03
C ALA A 145 1.80 -7.27 -0.49
N GLY A 146 1.73 -6.08 -1.11
CA GLY A 146 2.85 -5.41 -1.76
C GLY A 146 3.08 -5.78 -3.22
N ASP A 147 2.32 -6.72 -3.78
CA ASP A 147 2.30 -6.96 -5.22
C ASP A 147 1.73 -5.73 -5.94
N VAL A 148 2.36 -5.33 -7.04
CA VAL A 148 1.88 -4.26 -7.93
C VAL A 148 1.19 -4.89 -9.12
N LEU A 149 -0.04 -4.49 -9.40
CA LEU A 149 -0.82 -4.94 -10.54
C LEU A 149 -0.98 -3.81 -11.54
N VAL A 150 -0.57 -4.05 -12.78
CA VAL A 150 -0.64 -3.08 -13.89
C VAL A 150 -1.48 -3.67 -15.01
N THR A 151 -2.37 -2.91 -15.61
CA THR A 151 -3.12 -3.36 -16.79
C THR A 151 -2.20 -3.66 -17.96
N LYS A 152 -2.52 -4.69 -18.75
CA LYS A 152 -1.67 -5.17 -19.88
C LYS A 152 -1.45 -4.12 -20.96
N ILE A 153 -2.35 -3.17 -21.08
CA ILE A 153 -2.21 -1.96 -21.91
C ILE A 153 -2.42 -0.75 -21.02
N LYS A 154 -2.04 0.43 -21.48
CA LYS A 154 -2.22 1.67 -20.72
C LYS A 154 -3.64 1.76 -20.14
N GLY A 155 -3.76 1.96 -18.84
CA GLY A 155 -5.06 2.03 -18.17
C GLY A 155 -4.93 2.32 -16.68
N HIS A 156 -4.69 1.31 -15.85
CA HIS A 156 -4.72 1.43 -14.39
C HIS A 156 -3.65 0.61 -13.70
N THR A 157 -3.31 1.00 -12.47
CA THR A 157 -2.39 0.26 -11.61
C THR A 157 -2.88 0.32 -10.15
N VAL A 158 -2.67 -0.76 -9.41
CA VAL A 158 -3.05 -0.90 -8.01
C VAL A 158 -1.97 -1.65 -7.23
N ILE A 159 -1.94 -1.51 -5.91
CA ILE A 159 -1.11 -2.32 -5.03
C ILE A 159 -2.01 -3.22 -4.18
N VAL A 160 -1.67 -4.51 -4.10
CA VAL A 160 -2.34 -5.45 -3.19
C VAL A 160 -2.01 -5.05 -1.75
N THR A 161 -3.04 -4.70 -0.98
CA THR A 161 -2.92 -4.28 0.43
C THR A 161 -3.16 -5.43 1.39
N GLU A 162 -3.97 -6.42 0.99
CA GLU A 162 -4.21 -7.66 1.72
C GLU A 162 -4.33 -8.82 0.74
N GLY A 163 -3.70 -9.97 1.01
CA GLY A 163 -3.68 -11.10 0.11
C GLY A 163 -3.21 -12.39 0.78
N TYR A 164 -2.75 -13.33 -0.03
CA TYR A 164 -2.15 -14.57 0.46
C TYR A 164 -0.81 -14.31 1.17
N PRO A 165 -0.44 -15.13 2.16
CA PRO A 165 0.91 -15.13 2.71
C PRO A 165 1.94 -15.41 1.61
N ARG A 166 3.09 -14.76 1.67
CA ARG A 166 4.21 -15.07 0.77
C ARG A 166 4.90 -16.35 1.20
N GLU A 167 5.30 -17.18 0.24
CA GLU A 167 6.01 -18.44 0.50
C GLU A 167 7.45 -18.23 1.00
N ASP A 168 8.06 -17.10 0.62
CA ASP A 168 9.40 -16.67 1.05
C ASP A 168 9.41 -15.89 2.37
N GLU A 169 8.26 -15.63 2.97
CA GLU A 169 8.18 -15.13 4.34
C GLU A 169 8.53 -16.28 5.31
N LYS A 170 9.82 -16.43 5.62
CA LYS A 170 10.20 -17.20 6.82
C LYS A 170 9.46 -16.57 8.00
N PRO A 171 8.90 -17.38 8.94
CA PRO A 171 8.40 -16.84 10.19
C PRO A 171 9.52 -15.99 10.77
N THR A 172 9.38 -14.68 10.75
CA THR A 172 10.43 -13.78 11.21
C THR A 172 10.68 -14.09 12.68
N ALA A 173 11.86 -14.65 12.96
CA ALA A 173 12.43 -14.55 14.30
C ALA A 173 12.34 -13.08 14.70
N LYS A 174 11.84 -12.83 15.92
CA LYS A 174 11.58 -11.52 16.53
C LYS A 174 12.48 -10.42 15.95
N PRO A 175 11.98 -9.30 15.43
CA PRO A 175 12.82 -8.20 15.01
C PRO A 175 13.62 -7.73 16.22
N LYS A 176 14.94 -7.71 16.12
CA LYS A 176 15.79 -7.00 17.09
C LYS A 176 15.35 -5.53 17.07
N PRO A 177 15.19 -4.88 18.22
CA PRO A 177 14.76 -3.49 18.26
C PRO A 177 15.85 -2.61 17.65
N ASP A 178 15.52 -1.93 16.54
CA ASP A 178 16.32 -0.82 16.06
C ASP A 178 16.26 0.29 17.11
N LYS A 179 17.44 0.62 17.66
CA LYS A 179 17.63 1.72 18.59
C LYS A 179 17.45 3.06 17.86
N ALA A 180 16.24 3.59 17.87
CA ALA A 180 15.98 5.01 17.62
C ALA A 180 14.93 5.48 18.63
N ALA A 181 15.26 6.49 19.40
CA ALA A 181 14.57 6.97 20.58
C ALA A 181 13.14 7.44 20.35
N GLY A 182 12.22 6.88 21.12
CA GLY A 182 10.81 7.29 21.28
C GLY A 182 10.03 6.12 21.84
N LYS A 183 9.31 6.27 22.95
CA LYS A 183 8.60 5.29 23.78
C LYS A 183 8.53 3.88 23.16
N ALA A 184 9.12 2.89 23.80
CA ALA A 184 9.26 1.51 23.31
C ALA A 184 7.94 1.01 22.69
N LYS A 185 7.95 0.78 21.39
CA LYS A 185 6.78 0.26 20.65
C LYS A 185 6.48 -1.14 21.17
N LYS A 186 5.23 -1.41 21.56
CA LYS A 186 4.79 -2.73 22.02
C LYS A 186 5.08 -3.79 20.97
N SER A 187 5.36 -5.01 21.38
CA SER A 187 5.50 -6.15 20.46
C SER A 187 4.16 -6.47 19.79
N ILE A 188 4.20 -7.10 18.62
CA ILE A 188 2.98 -7.55 17.91
C ILE A 188 2.16 -8.50 18.80
N GLU A 189 2.83 -9.32 19.61
CA GLU A 189 2.17 -10.25 20.54
C GLU A 189 1.46 -9.51 21.69
N GLU A 190 2.06 -8.47 22.25
CA GLU A 190 1.42 -7.63 23.26
C GLU A 190 0.20 -6.91 22.70
N VAL A 191 0.32 -6.37 21.47
CA VAL A 191 -0.80 -5.72 20.77
C VAL A 191 -1.90 -6.73 20.46
N ALA A 192 -1.56 -7.95 20.03
CA ALA A 192 -2.52 -9.02 19.78
C ALA A 192 -3.29 -9.40 21.06
N ARG A 193 -2.62 -9.51 22.21
CA ARG A 193 -3.27 -9.74 23.51
C ARG A 193 -4.18 -8.59 23.91
N GLU A 194 -3.77 -7.34 23.66
CA GLU A 194 -4.61 -6.16 23.90
C GLU A 194 -5.84 -6.12 22.98
N ILE A 195 -5.74 -6.63 21.74
CA ILE A 195 -6.88 -6.78 20.84
C ILE A 195 -7.87 -7.83 21.38
N ILE A 196 -7.38 -8.95 21.84
CA ILE A 196 -8.21 -10.02 22.45
C ILE A 196 -8.96 -9.51 23.67
N THR A 197 -8.35 -8.59 24.44
CA THR A 197 -9.00 -7.94 25.60
C THR A 197 -9.83 -6.71 25.25
N GLY A 198 -10.03 -6.41 23.96
CA GLY A 198 -10.90 -5.32 23.48
C GLY A 198 -10.31 -3.92 23.51
N LYS A 199 -9.06 -3.72 23.94
CA LYS A 199 -8.45 -2.38 24.10
C LYS A 199 -8.29 -1.59 22.79
N TRP A 200 -8.33 -2.25 21.65
CA TRP A 200 -8.17 -1.63 20.32
C TRP A 200 -9.49 -1.40 19.58
N GLY A 201 -10.62 -1.84 20.18
CA GLY A 201 -11.96 -1.74 19.56
C GLY A 201 -12.16 -2.74 18.43
N ASN A 202 -13.15 -2.51 17.57
CA ASN A 202 -13.54 -3.38 16.47
C ASN A 202 -13.11 -2.82 15.10
N ASN A 203 -13.10 -3.67 14.06
CA ASN A 203 -12.92 -3.20 12.69
C ASN A 203 -14.16 -2.40 12.23
N PRO A 204 -13.96 -1.36 11.38
CA PRO A 204 -12.72 -0.96 10.71
C PRO A 204 -11.78 -0.10 11.56
N GLU A 205 -12.24 0.49 12.67
CA GLU A 205 -11.46 1.43 13.49
C GLU A 205 -10.17 0.81 14.06
N ARG A 206 -10.22 -0.46 14.43
CA ARG A 206 -9.04 -1.19 14.92
C ARG A 206 -7.92 -1.23 13.88
N LYS A 207 -8.26 -1.53 12.60
CA LYS A 207 -7.31 -1.54 11.50
C LYS A 207 -6.60 -0.17 11.38
N ASN A 208 -7.36 0.90 11.45
CA ASN A 208 -6.85 2.27 11.37
C ASN A 208 -5.94 2.65 12.55
N LYS A 209 -6.32 2.27 13.77
CA LYS A 209 -5.50 2.49 14.99
C LYS A 209 -4.17 1.75 14.90
N LEU A 210 -4.17 0.50 14.44
CA LEU A 210 -2.96 -0.31 14.27
C LEU A 210 -1.99 0.34 13.29
N ILE A 211 -2.49 0.80 12.15
CA ILE A 211 -1.68 1.46 11.12
C ILE A 211 -1.10 2.78 11.65
N LYS A 212 -1.92 3.62 12.30
CA LYS A 212 -1.46 4.87 12.94
C LYS A 212 -0.37 4.61 14.00
N ALA A 213 -0.45 3.49 14.69
CA ALA A 213 0.56 3.04 15.64
C ALA A 213 1.77 2.36 14.97
N GLY A 214 1.78 2.25 13.61
CA GLY A 214 2.86 1.70 12.81
C GLY A 214 2.90 0.17 12.79
N TYR A 215 1.80 -0.51 13.09
CA TYR A 215 1.67 -1.96 12.96
C TYR A 215 1.04 -2.34 11.63
N VAL A 216 1.39 -3.53 11.12
CA VAL A 216 0.72 -4.13 9.96
C VAL A 216 -0.49 -4.92 10.47
N PRO A 217 -1.74 -4.54 10.15
CA PRO A 217 -2.94 -5.18 10.71
C PRO A 217 -3.01 -6.68 10.44
N ALA A 218 -2.57 -7.13 9.26
CA ALA A 218 -2.57 -8.57 8.90
C ALA A 218 -1.62 -9.37 9.78
N GLU A 219 -0.42 -8.86 10.09
CA GLU A 219 0.54 -9.53 10.98
C GLU A 219 -0.02 -9.63 12.40
N VAL A 220 -0.61 -8.55 12.89
CA VAL A 220 -1.24 -8.54 14.22
C VAL A 220 -2.42 -9.51 14.28
N GLN A 221 -3.27 -9.54 13.24
CA GLN A 221 -4.41 -10.45 13.18
C GLN A 221 -3.98 -11.92 13.11
N ALA A 222 -2.89 -12.22 12.40
CA ALA A 222 -2.33 -13.58 12.35
C ALA A 222 -1.93 -14.07 13.76
N VAL A 223 -1.33 -13.18 14.57
CA VAL A 223 -0.97 -13.51 15.97
C VAL A 223 -2.21 -13.62 16.85
N VAL A 224 -3.23 -12.75 16.69
CA VAL A 224 -4.52 -12.87 17.36
C VAL A 224 -5.15 -14.24 17.08
N ASN A 225 -5.21 -14.64 15.81
CA ASN A 225 -5.79 -15.92 15.40
C ASN A 225 -5.00 -17.12 15.97
N LYS A 226 -3.68 -16.98 16.16
CA LYS A 226 -2.83 -18.02 16.77
C LYS A 226 -3.06 -18.14 18.28
N LEU A 227 -3.32 -17.00 18.95
CA LEU A 227 -3.54 -16.97 20.41
C LEU A 227 -4.96 -17.41 20.82
N LEU A 228 -5.90 -17.45 19.86
CA LEU A 228 -7.29 -17.90 20.08
C LEU A 228 -7.53 -19.38 19.73
N LYS A 229 -6.51 -20.09 19.21
CA LYS A 229 -6.52 -21.53 18.96
C LYS A 229 -5.98 -22.30 20.16
#